data_b189bd3af4307a14e3a5f8d73ac57edc
#
_entry.id   b189bd3af4307a14e3a5f8d73ac57edc
#
_cell.length_a   1.000
_cell.length_b   1.000
_cell.length_c   1.000
_cell.angle_alpha   90.00
_cell.angle_beta   90.00
_cell.angle_gamma   90.00
#
_symmetry.space_group_name_H-M   'P 1'
#
loop_
_entity.id
_entity.type
_entity.pdbx_description
1 polymer ?
#
loop_
_entity_poly.entity_id
_entity_poly.type
_entity_poly.pdbx_seq_one_letter_code
_entity_poly.pdbx_strand_id
1 'polypeptide(L)'
;MIEEQKPNNSTETAISPMQCYVQPFFRLLHKDCFLAIREIESNSIDLIVTDPPYGINLSKGYKSGSEELVKGDDGFTIMVFVDELMQEFSRILKLNSAIYVFTRFDVYPYWWLKMKNYFETKNQIIWSKGGGGVGDLQGNYIHNYESIIYATNGKHKLRNKREGSVWQIPKCKLEFHETEKPVELIEKIIVKSSDEGMVVFDPFMGGGTTGIACKNLNRSFVGIEMIETNFITAKSRIENHCPQIRVFP
;
A
#
# COMPACT_ATOMS: atom_id res chain seq x y z
N MET A 1 -55.71 1.56 55.37
CA MET A 1 -54.37 1.94 54.83
C MET A 1 -54.01 0.84 53.85
N ILE A 2 -54.11 1.14 52.57
CA ILE A 2 -53.82 0.19 51.49
C ILE A 2 -52.50 0.71 50.88
N GLU A 3 -51.40 -0.06 50.98
CA GLU A 3 -50.12 0.27 50.38
C GLU A 3 -50.20 -0.06 48.88
N GLU A 4 -49.97 0.99 48.05
CA GLU A 4 -49.80 0.84 46.62
C GLU A 4 -48.35 0.38 46.30
N GLN A 5 -48.21 -0.79 45.73
CA GLN A 5 -46.96 -1.30 45.16
C GLN A 5 -46.69 -0.60 43.81
N LYS A 6 -45.55 0.08 43.69
CA LYS A 6 -45.04 0.59 42.41
C LYS A 6 -44.55 -0.51 41.51
N PRO A 7 -44.79 -0.43 40.20
CA PRO A 7 -44.26 -1.44 39.25
C PRO A 7 -42.76 -1.33 39.06
N ASN A 8 -42.12 -2.46 39.05
CA ASN A 8 -40.71 -2.73 38.81
C ASN A 8 -40.36 -2.34 37.36
N ASN A 9 -39.46 -1.39 37.17
CA ASN A 9 -38.89 -1.05 35.88
C ASN A 9 -37.93 -2.15 35.44
N SER A 10 -38.37 -2.99 34.51
CA SER A 10 -37.53 -3.93 33.76
C SER A 10 -36.59 -3.11 32.87
N THR A 11 -35.30 -3.19 33.16
CA THR A 11 -34.22 -2.69 32.32
C THR A 11 -34.22 -3.46 30.99
N GLU A 12 -34.70 -2.80 29.94
CA GLU A 12 -34.44 -3.25 28.56
C GLU A 12 -32.94 -3.13 28.31
N THR A 13 -32.28 -4.27 28.24
CA THR A 13 -30.93 -4.39 27.72
C THR A 13 -30.96 -4.05 26.22
N ALA A 14 -30.51 -2.87 25.86
CA ALA A 14 -30.32 -2.45 24.48
C ALA A 14 -29.34 -3.45 23.80
N ILE A 15 -29.87 -4.27 22.92
CA ILE A 15 -29.06 -5.14 22.03
C ILE A 15 -28.30 -4.20 21.11
N SER A 16 -26.97 -4.14 21.29
CA SER A 16 -26.05 -3.47 20.39
C SER A 16 -26.29 -3.95 18.96
N PRO A 17 -26.39 -3.04 17.95
CA PRO A 17 -26.60 -3.48 16.57
C PRO A 17 -25.47 -4.43 16.18
N MET A 18 -25.83 -5.62 15.77
CA MET A 18 -24.93 -6.64 15.23
C MET A 18 -24.18 -6.03 14.06
N GLN A 19 -22.93 -5.60 14.28
CA GLN A 19 -22.04 -5.20 13.19
C GLN A 19 -21.93 -6.40 12.25
N CYS A 20 -22.45 -6.27 11.02
CA CYS A 20 -22.21 -7.24 9.97
C CYS A 20 -20.71 -7.29 9.70
N TYR A 21 -20.03 -8.28 10.24
CA TYR A 21 -18.61 -8.53 10.00
C TYR A 21 -18.48 -9.06 8.57
N VAL A 22 -18.15 -8.18 7.64
CA VAL A 22 -17.81 -8.60 6.27
C VAL A 22 -16.43 -9.24 6.34
N GLN A 23 -16.36 -10.54 6.03
CA GLN A 23 -15.07 -11.24 5.95
C GLN A 23 -14.20 -10.60 4.86
N PRO A 24 -12.92 -10.28 5.16
CA PRO A 24 -12.02 -9.72 4.16
C PRO A 24 -11.87 -10.67 2.96
N PHE A 25 -11.90 -10.12 1.75
CA PHE A 25 -11.64 -10.86 0.53
C PHE A 25 -10.25 -10.52 -0.02
N PHE A 26 -9.67 -11.48 -0.75
CA PHE A 26 -8.41 -11.31 -1.46
C PHE A 26 -8.61 -11.62 -2.93
N ARG A 27 -8.41 -10.62 -3.78
CA ARG A 27 -8.46 -10.75 -5.25
C ARG A 27 -7.07 -10.50 -5.82
N LEU A 28 -6.43 -11.55 -6.32
CA LEU A 28 -5.10 -11.47 -6.92
C LEU A 28 -5.24 -11.69 -8.43
N LEU A 29 -4.67 -10.79 -9.23
CA LEU A 29 -4.78 -10.79 -10.69
C LEU A 29 -3.40 -10.96 -11.32
N HIS A 30 -3.19 -12.04 -12.06
CA HIS A 30 -2.01 -12.23 -12.91
C HIS A 30 -2.28 -11.58 -14.26
N LYS A 31 -1.99 -10.30 -14.38
CA LYS A 31 -2.26 -9.47 -15.58
C LYS A 31 -1.33 -8.27 -15.65
N ASP A 32 -1.27 -7.65 -16.83
CA ASP A 32 -0.79 -6.28 -16.96
C ASP A 32 -1.66 -5.33 -16.14
N CYS A 33 -1.03 -4.40 -15.39
CA CYS A 33 -1.74 -3.51 -14.47
C CYS A 33 -2.74 -2.58 -15.18
N PHE A 34 -2.44 -2.09 -16.39
CA PHE A 34 -3.34 -1.22 -17.17
C PHE A 34 -4.56 -1.94 -17.69
N LEU A 35 -4.43 -3.22 -18.04
CA LEU A 35 -5.57 -4.03 -18.44
C LEU A 35 -6.44 -4.38 -17.24
N ALA A 36 -5.81 -4.75 -16.13
CA ALA A 36 -6.51 -5.19 -14.93
C ALA A 36 -7.20 -4.06 -14.18
N ILE A 37 -6.59 -2.87 -14.10
CA ILE A 37 -7.15 -1.73 -13.34
C ILE A 37 -8.47 -1.25 -13.95
N ARG A 38 -8.65 -1.37 -15.25
CA ARG A 38 -9.91 -1.02 -15.94
C ARG A 38 -11.09 -1.93 -15.55
N GLU A 39 -10.80 -3.13 -15.03
CA GLU A 39 -11.81 -4.07 -14.51
C GLU A 39 -12.21 -3.75 -13.06
N ILE A 40 -11.51 -2.82 -12.40
CA ILE A 40 -11.83 -2.39 -11.04
C ILE A 40 -12.96 -1.36 -11.10
N GLU A 41 -13.98 -1.58 -10.29
CA GLU A 41 -15.13 -0.69 -10.21
C GLU A 41 -14.73 0.71 -9.68
N SER A 42 -15.35 1.76 -10.24
CA SER A 42 -15.14 3.13 -9.79
C SER A 42 -15.56 3.30 -8.32
N ASN A 43 -14.82 4.10 -7.56
CA ASN A 43 -15.10 4.37 -6.13
C ASN A 43 -15.24 3.09 -5.29
N SER A 44 -14.42 2.06 -5.56
CA SER A 44 -14.46 0.78 -4.83
C SER A 44 -13.27 0.57 -3.88
N ILE A 45 -12.19 1.34 -4.04
CA ILE A 45 -10.95 1.21 -3.27
C ILE A 45 -10.89 2.25 -2.15
N ASP A 46 -10.54 1.81 -0.93
CA ASP A 46 -10.43 2.68 0.24
C ASP A 46 -9.01 3.20 0.48
N LEU A 47 -8.00 2.49 -0.01
CA LEU A 47 -6.59 2.88 0.14
C LEU A 47 -5.76 2.31 -1.01
N ILE A 48 -4.91 3.15 -1.62
CA ILE A 48 -3.89 2.68 -2.56
C ILE A 48 -2.52 2.75 -1.87
N VAL A 49 -1.79 1.62 -1.88
CA VAL A 49 -0.40 1.53 -1.41
C VAL A 49 0.38 0.83 -2.51
N THR A 50 1.33 1.52 -3.13
CA THR A 50 1.97 0.98 -4.33
C THR A 50 3.43 1.41 -4.48
N ASP A 51 4.24 0.49 -5.02
CA ASP A 51 5.65 0.67 -5.36
C ASP A 51 5.84 0.45 -6.87
N PRO A 52 5.45 1.45 -7.71
CA PRO A 52 5.54 1.32 -9.15
C PRO A 52 6.99 1.24 -9.64
N PRO A 53 7.28 0.68 -10.82
CA PRO A 53 8.60 0.72 -11.41
C PRO A 53 9.06 2.18 -11.59
N TYR A 54 10.32 2.48 -11.23
CA TYR A 54 10.83 3.86 -11.14
C TYR A 54 11.42 4.40 -12.45
N GLY A 55 11.39 3.66 -13.55
CA GLY A 55 11.97 4.06 -14.81
C GLY A 55 13.48 3.95 -14.89
N ILE A 56 14.07 3.04 -14.15
CA ILE A 56 15.49 2.79 -14.14
C ILE A 56 15.76 1.46 -14.83
N ASN A 57 16.71 1.49 -15.77
CA ASN A 57 17.32 0.27 -16.27
C ASN A 57 18.07 -0.44 -15.12
N LEU A 58 17.40 -1.32 -14.40
CA LEU A 58 18.00 -2.17 -13.37
C LEU A 58 19.12 -3.08 -13.94
N SER A 59 19.24 -3.18 -15.27
CA SER A 59 20.26 -3.99 -15.95
C SER A 59 21.71 -3.50 -15.78
N LYS A 60 21.94 -2.30 -15.28
CA LYS A 60 23.29 -1.76 -15.07
C LYS A 60 23.80 -2.00 -13.65
N GLY A 61 23.97 -3.25 -13.24
CA GLY A 61 24.66 -3.56 -11.98
C GLY A 61 24.41 -4.89 -11.32
N TYR A 62 23.47 -5.69 -11.79
CA TYR A 62 23.22 -7.01 -11.23
C TYR A 62 23.61 -8.11 -12.23
N LYS A 63 24.69 -8.83 -11.93
CA LYS A 63 25.07 -10.08 -12.61
C LYS A 63 24.14 -11.20 -12.14
N SER A 64 22.92 -11.21 -12.61
CA SER A 64 22.06 -12.39 -12.58
C SER A 64 21.66 -12.68 -14.02
N GLY A 65 21.87 -13.91 -14.44
CA GLY A 65 21.87 -14.34 -15.84
C GLY A 65 20.50 -14.41 -16.52
N SER A 66 19.61 -13.47 -16.25
CA SER A 66 18.38 -13.26 -17.01
C SER A 66 18.35 -11.82 -17.50
N GLU A 67 18.53 -11.63 -18.80
CA GLU A 67 18.43 -10.34 -19.50
C GLU A 67 16.98 -9.85 -19.66
N GLU A 68 16.03 -10.28 -18.86
CA GLU A 68 14.68 -9.73 -18.87
C GLU A 68 14.66 -8.44 -18.07
N LEU A 69 14.73 -7.33 -18.80
CA LEU A 69 14.35 -5.99 -18.31
C LEU A 69 12.94 -6.09 -17.72
N VAL A 70 12.76 -5.62 -16.50
CA VAL A 70 11.40 -5.43 -15.96
C VAL A 70 10.67 -4.52 -16.96
N LYS A 71 9.67 -5.07 -17.63
CA LYS A 71 8.94 -4.38 -18.69
C LYS A 71 8.31 -3.12 -18.12
N GLY A 72 8.62 -1.96 -18.70
CA GLY A 72 8.13 -0.67 -18.23
C GLY A 72 9.02 0.03 -17.19
N ASP A 73 10.20 -0.51 -16.85
CA ASP A 73 11.16 0.15 -15.93
C ASP A 73 12.22 0.98 -16.68
N ASP A 74 11.95 1.40 -17.90
CA ASP A 74 12.71 2.42 -18.61
C ASP A 74 12.05 3.80 -18.40
N GLY A 75 12.89 4.86 -18.27
CA GLY A 75 12.43 6.20 -17.92
C GLY A 75 11.40 6.80 -18.88
N PHE A 76 11.42 6.38 -20.14
CA PHE A 76 10.49 6.87 -21.16
C PHE A 76 9.10 6.22 -21.01
N THR A 77 9.06 4.91 -20.86
CA THR A 77 7.81 4.16 -20.68
C THR A 77 7.04 4.64 -19.46
N ILE A 78 7.71 4.84 -18.33
CA ILE A 78 7.07 5.39 -17.11
C ILE A 78 6.47 6.76 -17.35
N MET A 79 7.18 7.65 -18.05
CA MET A 79 6.64 8.99 -18.35
C MET A 79 5.35 8.94 -19.16
N VAL A 80 5.22 7.99 -20.06
CA VAL A 80 4.02 7.86 -20.92
C VAL A 80 2.81 7.37 -20.12
N PHE A 81 2.98 6.43 -19.21
CA PHE A 81 1.83 5.81 -18.55
C PHE A 81 1.46 6.39 -17.17
N VAL A 82 2.30 7.24 -16.56
CA VAL A 82 1.99 7.79 -15.22
C VAL A 82 0.66 8.56 -15.22
N ASP A 83 0.38 9.33 -16.25
CA ASP A 83 -0.87 10.08 -16.34
C ASP A 83 -2.08 9.14 -16.43
N GLU A 84 -2.01 8.09 -17.26
CA GLU A 84 -3.08 7.09 -17.38
C GLU A 84 -3.29 6.34 -16.06
N LEU A 85 -2.19 5.99 -15.38
CA LEU A 85 -2.25 5.34 -14.07
C LEU A 85 -2.92 6.25 -13.02
N MET A 86 -2.55 7.53 -12.97
CA MET A 86 -3.15 8.49 -12.04
C MET A 86 -4.64 8.73 -12.33
N GLN A 87 -5.04 8.77 -13.58
CA GLN A 87 -6.43 8.86 -13.99
C GLN A 87 -7.24 7.66 -13.47
N GLU A 88 -6.73 6.44 -13.67
CA GLU A 88 -7.38 5.23 -13.19
C GLU A 88 -7.41 5.18 -11.66
N PHE A 89 -6.32 5.57 -10.98
CA PHE A 89 -6.31 5.68 -9.53
C PHE A 89 -7.38 6.65 -9.01
N SER A 90 -7.54 7.81 -9.65
CA SER A 90 -8.57 8.77 -9.26
C SER A 90 -9.99 8.25 -9.50
N ARG A 91 -10.18 7.39 -10.51
CA ARG A 91 -11.48 6.77 -10.81
C ARG A 91 -11.88 5.72 -9.77
N ILE A 92 -10.93 4.86 -9.37
CA ILE A 92 -11.21 3.72 -8.47
C ILE A 92 -11.18 4.11 -7.00
N LEU A 93 -10.40 5.12 -6.62
CA LEU A 93 -10.23 5.54 -5.23
C LEU A 93 -11.45 6.30 -4.74
N LYS A 94 -12.05 5.85 -3.65
CA LYS A 94 -13.19 6.52 -3.01
C LYS A 94 -12.87 7.95 -2.59
N LEU A 95 -13.90 8.78 -2.50
CA LEU A 95 -13.77 10.11 -1.91
C LEU A 95 -13.38 10.00 -0.42
N ASN A 96 -12.55 10.93 0.06
CA ASN A 96 -12.00 10.99 1.41
C ASN A 96 -11.06 9.82 1.75
N SER A 97 -10.42 9.25 0.76
CA SER A 97 -9.45 8.16 0.85
C SER A 97 -8.02 8.63 0.59
N ALA A 98 -7.06 7.74 0.78
CA ALA A 98 -5.63 8.05 0.67
C ALA A 98 -4.91 7.19 -0.37
N ILE A 99 -3.80 7.73 -0.85
CA ILE A 99 -2.86 7.04 -1.73
C ILE A 99 -1.43 7.27 -1.24
N TYR A 100 -0.65 6.19 -1.21
CA TYR A 100 0.77 6.19 -0.90
C TYR A 100 1.54 5.58 -2.07
N VAL A 101 2.45 6.38 -2.65
CA VAL A 101 3.29 5.95 -3.78
C VAL A 101 4.74 5.97 -3.33
N PHE A 102 5.38 4.82 -3.30
CA PHE A 102 6.82 4.72 -3.10
C PHE A 102 7.56 5.30 -4.29
N THR A 103 8.67 5.94 -4.05
CA THR A 103 9.48 6.55 -5.12
C THR A 103 10.90 6.82 -4.65
N ARG A 104 11.81 7.06 -5.60
CA ARG A 104 13.17 7.50 -5.34
C ARG A 104 13.29 9.02 -5.41
N PHE A 105 14.35 9.57 -4.81
CA PHE A 105 14.60 11.01 -4.73
C PHE A 105 14.69 11.69 -6.11
N ASP A 106 15.29 11.01 -7.11
CA ASP A 106 15.55 11.53 -8.44
C ASP A 106 14.30 11.61 -9.34
N VAL A 107 13.31 10.73 -9.11
CA VAL A 107 12.04 10.73 -9.83
C VAL A 107 10.87 11.29 -9.00
N TYR A 108 11.07 11.51 -7.71
CA TYR A 108 10.08 12.06 -6.79
C TYR A 108 9.42 13.35 -7.30
N PRO A 109 10.16 14.39 -7.80
CA PRO A 109 9.54 15.63 -8.27
C PRO A 109 8.54 15.41 -9.41
N TYR A 110 8.86 14.47 -10.31
CA TYR A 110 8.00 14.12 -11.42
C TYR A 110 6.68 13.48 -10.94
N TRP A 111 6.75 12.45 -10.08
CA TRP A 111 5.59 11.81 -9.51
C TRP A 111 4.73 12.80 -8.71
N TRP A 112 5.36 13.62 -7.90
CA TRP A 112 4.68 14.66 -7.10
C TRP A 112 3.89 15.63 -7.97
N LEU A 113 4.48 16.15 -9.04
CA LEU A 113 3.84 17.09 -9.96
C LEU A 113 2.67 16.44 -10.70
N LYS A 114 2.83 15.20 -11.17
CA LYS A 114 1.77 14.47 -11.85
C LYS A 114 0.59 14.14 -10.92
N MET A 115 0.88 13.66 -9.72
CA MET A 115 -0.16 13.38 -8.72
C MET A 115 -1.00 14.60 -8.35
N LYS A 116 -0.43 15.80 -8.35
CA LYS A 116 -1.17 17.05 -8.06
C LYS A 116 -2.29 17.36 -9.02
N ASN A 117 -2.30 16.79 -10.22
CA ASN A 117 -3.38 16.98 -11.18
C ASN A 117 -4.64 16.19 -10.80
N TYR A 118 -4.52 15.18 -9.96
CA TYR A 118 -5.59 14.24 -9.62
C TYR A 118 -5.89 14.18 -8.13
N PHE A 119 -4.90 14.47 -7.27
CA PHE A 119 -4.96 14.30 -5.82
C PHE A 119 -4.43 15.52 -5.09
N GLU A 120 -4.84 15.70 -3.85
CA GLU A 120 -4.24 16.67 -2.94
C GLU A 120 -2.98 16.05 -2.30
N THR A 121 -1.79 16.37 -2.85
CA THR A 121 -0.52 15.93 -2.30
C THR A 121 -0.25 16.60 -0.96
N LYS A 122 -0.03 15.81 0.10
CA LYS A 122 0.07 16.28 1.50
C LYS A 122 1.49 16.31 2.02
N ASN A 123 2.20 15.18 1.94
CA ASN A 123 3.53 15.03 2.53
C ASN A 123 4.44 14.16 1.66
N GLN A 124 5.73 14.48 1.72
CA GLN A 124 6.78 13.49 1.53
C GLN A 124 7.01 12.78 2.86
N ILE A 125 6.94 11.45 2.85
CA ILE A 125 7.37 10.62 3.96
C ILE A 125 8.73 10.04 3.58
N ILE A 126 9.70 10.11 4.49
CA ILE A 126 11.02 9.54 4.32
C ILE A 126 11.06 8.23 5.12
N TRP A 127 11.16 7.11 4.41
CA TRP A 127 11.46 5.84 5.04
C TRP A 127 12.98 5.67 5.14
N SER A 128 13.52 5.86 6.34
CA SER A 128 14.93 5.61 6.66
C SER A 128 15.12 4.12 6.94
N LYS A 129 15.94 3.48 6.10
CA LYS A 129 16.15 2.01 6.11
C LYS A 129 17.14 1.54 7.17
N GLY A 130 17.86 2.47 7.81
CA GLY A 130 19.03 2.14 8.63
C GLY A 130 20.14 1.50 7.79
N GLY A 131 21.34 1.42 8.32
CA GLY A 131 22.47 0.72 7.69
C GLY A 131 23.00 1.39 6.41
N GLY A 132 24.09 0.81 5.88
CA GLY A 132 24.73 1.25 4.64
C GLY A 132 24.17 0.55 3.40
N GLY A 133 24.27 1.21 2.25
CA GLY A 133 24.06 0.64 0.92
C GLY A 133 25.38 0.34 0.22
N VAL A 134 25.34 -0.49 -0.81
CA VAL A 134 26.45 -0.67 -1.76
C VAL A 134 26.25 0.35 -2.88
N GLY A 135 27.29 1.06 -3.27
CA GLY A 135 27.25 2.07 -4.35
C GLY A 135 28.64 2.59 -4.65
N ASP A 136 28.73 3.69 -5.39
CA ASP A 136 30.00 4.40 -5.59
C ASP A 136 30.51 4.92 -4.24
N LEU A 137 31.56 4.28 -3.74
CA LEU A 137 32.12 4.56 -2.42
C LEU A 137 32.93 5.87 -2.37
N GLN A 138 33.20 6.50 -3.51
CA GLN A 138 34.07 7.66 -3.61
C GLN A 138 33.32 8.95 -3.99
N GLY A 139 32.23 8.85 -4.75
CA GLY A 139 31.55 10.01 -5.32
C GLY A 139 30.15 10.28 -4.78
N ASN A 140 29.52 9.31 -4.10
CA ASN A 140 28.14 9.43 -3.69
C ASN A 140 27.91 9.16 -2.19
N TYR A 141 26.95 9.85 -1.61
CA TYR A 141 26.42 9.48 -0.30
C TYR A 141 25.61 8.17 -0.39
N ILE A 142 25.57 7.42 0.70
CA ILE A 142 24.81 6.18 0.79
C ILE A 142 23.31 6.48 0.72
N HIS A 143 22.60 5.86 -0.22
CA HIS A 143 21.15 5.92 -0.32
C HIS A 143 20.51 4.97 0.72
N ASN A 144 20.29 5.47 1.92
CA ASN A 144 19.73 4.72 3.04
C ASN A 144 18.26 5.04 3.33
N TYR A 145 17.58 5.69 2.40
CA TYR A 145 16.15 6.00 2.51
C TYR A 145 15.41 5.80 1.17
N GLU A 146 14.10 5.74 1.26
CA GLU A 146 13.16 5.92 0.15
C GLU A 146 12.14 7.00 0.49
N SER A 147 11.60 7.63 -0.54
CA SER A 147 10.50 8.59 -0.40
C SER A 147 9.17 7.91 -0.64
N ILE A 148 8.15 8.33 0.10
CA ILE A 148 6.77 7.92 -0.12
C ILE A 148 5.95 9.20 -0.29
N ILE A 149 5.23 9.33 -1.39
CA ILE A 149 4.29 10.42 -1.59
C ILE A 149 2.99 10.04 -0.91
N TYR A 150 2.56 10.84 0.06
CA TYR A 150 1.24 10.75 0.64
C TYR A 150 0.33 11.80 0.03
N ALA A 151 -0.78 11.37 -0.54
CA ALA A 151 -1.80 12.22 -1.13
C ALA A 151 -3.20 11.71 -0.78
N THR A 152 -4.22 12.56 -0.99
CA THR A 152 -5.61 12.24 -0.65
C THR A 152 -6.56 12.59 -1.79
N ASN A 153 -7.63 11.79 -1.90
CA ASN A 153 -8.79 12.14 -2.68
C ASN A 153 -9.83 12.78 -1.76
N GLY A 154 -9.84 14.11 -1.68
CA GLY A 154 -10.73 14.84 -0.76
C GLY A 154 -10.21 14.90 0.69
N LYS A 155 -11.13 14.97 1.66
CA LYS A 155 -10.85 15.23 3.08
C LYS A 155 -10.56 13.95 3.87
N HIS A 156 -9.46 13.28 3.56
CA HIS A 156 -9.01 12.13 4.35
C HIS A 156 -8.48 12.54 5.72
N LYS A 157 -8.77 11.73 6.76
CA LYS A 157 -8.23 11.89 8.12
C LYS A 157 -7.35 10.71 8.46
N LEU A 158 -6.10 10.98 8.84
CA LEU A 158 -5.22 9.96 9.40
C LEU A 158 -5.79 9.45 10.73
N ARG A 159 -5.70 8.14 10.94
CA ARG A 159 -6.07 7.47 12.18
C ARG A 159 -4.94 7.58 13.19
N ASN A 160 -5.27 7.39 14.44
CA ASN A 160 -4.34 7.37 15.54
C ASN A 160 -3.60 8.72 15.75
N LYS A 161 -2.62 8.73 16.64
CA LYS A 161 -1.85 9.93 16.97
C LYS A 161 -1.08 10.45 15.75
N ARG A 162 -1.05 11.79 15.58
CA ARG A 162 -0.20 12.47 14.60
C ARG A 162 1.27 12.20 14.91
N GLU A 163 2.05 11.92 13.87
CA GLU A 163 3.50 11.65 13.97
C GLU A 163 4.28 12.40 12.89
N GLY A 164 5.62 12.37 12.99
CA GLY A 164 6.51 12.95 12.00
C GLY A 164 6.54 12.14 10.70
N SER A 165 7.01 12.77 9.64
CA SER A 165 7.13 12.17 8.30
C SER A 165 8.47 11.48 8.02
N VAL A 166 9.30 11.29 9.03
CA VAL A 166 10.53 10.49 8.93
C VAL A 166 10.34 9.22 9.75
N TRP A 167 10.31 8.06 9.07
CA TRP A 167 10.06 6.77 9.67
C TRP A 167 11.32 5.91 9.65
N GLN A 168 11.75 5.45 10.80
CA GLN A 168 12.91 4.58 10.95
C GLN A 168 12.44 3.14 11.11
N ILE A 169 12.45 2.40 10.00
CA ILE A 169 12.07 0.98 9.94
C ILE A 169 13.18 0.24 9.20
N PRO A 170 13.85 -0.73 9.82
CA PRO A 170 14.91 -1.49 9.18
C PRO A 170 14.42 -2.22 7.93
N LYS A 171 15.31 -2.44 6.96
CA LYS A 171 15.03 -3.32 5.82
C LYS A 171 14.73 -4.72 6.33
N CYS A 172 13.79 -5.41 5.68
CA CYS A 172 13.65 -6.86 5.83
C CYS A 172 14.81 -7.61 5.14
N LYS A 173 14.99 -8.86 5.47
CA LYS A 173 15.76 -9.78 4.63
C LYS A 173 14.96 -10.00 3.35
N LEU A 174 15.63 -9.91 2.21
CA LEU A 174 15.00 -10.14 0.90
C LEU A 174 14.86 -11.65 0.70
N GLU A 175 13.67 -12.19 0.92
CA GLU A 175 13.40 -13.63 0.85
C GLU A 175 12.56 -13.99 -0.37
N PHE A 176 11.67 -13.08 -0.78
CA PHE A 176 10.64 -13.37 -1.78
C PHE A 176 10.68 -12.45 -3.00
N HIS A 177 11.28 -11.27 -2.88
CA HIS A 177 11.38 -10.30 -3.99
C HIS A 177 12.57 -9.36 -3.78
N GLU A 178 13.25 -8.96 -4.87
CA GLU A 178 14.46 -8.11 -4.83
C GLU A 178 14.22 -6.72 -4.22
N THR A 179 13.00 -6.19 -4.34
CA THR A 179 12.60 -4.87 -3.80
C THR A 179 11.59 -4.98 -2.66
N GLU A 180 11.60 -6.10 -1.93
CA GLU A 180 10.63 -6.36 -0.87
C GLU A 180 10.65 -5.26 0.21
N LYS A 181 9.47 -4.73 0.51
CA LYS A 181 9.28 -3.76 1.60
C LYS A 181 9.03 -4.50 2.92
N PRO A 182 9.47 -3.95 4.08
CA PRO A 182 9.09 -4.52 5.37
C PRO A 182 7.57 -4.53 5.56
N VAL A 183 7.02 -5.64 6.01
CA VAL A 183 5.59 -5.77 6.34
C VAL A 183 5.16 -4.69 7.33
N GLU A 184 5.98 -4.42 8.36
CA GLU A 184 5.75 -3.37 9.36
C GLU A 184 5.55 -1.98 8.75
N LEU A 185 6.30 -1.64 7.69
CA LEU A 185 6.15 -0.36 6.99
C LEU A 185 4.80 -0.25 6.30
N ILE A 186 4.37 -1.30 5.64
CA ILE A 186 3.06 -1.35 4.95
C ILE A 186 1.92 -1.37 5.97
N GLU A 187 2.03 -2.15 7.04
CA GLU A 187 1.07 -2.16 8.14
C GLU A 187 0.88 -0.77 8.75
N LYS A 188 1.97 -0.04 8.96
CA LYS A 188 1.93 1.33 9.47
C LYS A 188 1.11 2.25 8.55
N ILE A 189 1.31 2.17 7.23
CA ILE A 189 0.52 2.91 6.24
C ILE A 189 -0.96 2.53 6.32
N ILE A 190 -1.26 1.23 6.32
CA ILE A 190 -2.62 0.69 6.33
C ILE A 190 -3.38 1.14 7.58
N VAL A 191 -2.78 1.01 8.77
CA VAL A 191 -3.38 1.43 10.05
C VAL A 191 -3.65 2.93 10.09
N LYS A 192 -2.80 3.75 9.47
CA LYS A 192 -2.98 5.21 9.41
C LYS A 192 -4.11 5.63 8.48
N SER A 193 -4.48 4.84 7.49
CA SER A 193 -5.35 5.31 6.41
C SER A 193 -6.51 4.39 6.06
N SER A 194 -6.71 3.30 6.80
CA SER A 194 -7.86 2.41 6.61
C SER A 194 -8.38 1.83 7.92
N ASP A 195 -9.61 1.34 7.91
CA ASP A 195 -10.25 0.59 8.97
C ASP A 195 -10.39 -0.88 8.57
N GLU A 196 -10.72 -1.77 9.51
CA GLU A 196 -10.95 -3.19 9.23
C GLU A 196 -12.06 -3.38 8.18
N GLY A 197 -11.90 -4.37 7.32
CA GLY A 197 -12.80 -4.65 6.21
C GLY A 197 -12.63 -3.75 4.98
N MET A 198 -11.95 -2.59 5.09
CA MET A 198 -11.68 -1.72 3.95
C MET A 198 -10.78 -2.38 2.91
N VAL A 199 -10.91 -1.93 1.65
CA VAL A 199 -10.21 -2.49 0.49
C VAL A 199 -8.93 -1.71 0.22
N VAL A 200 -7.79 -2.40 0.31
CA VAL A 200 -6.46 -1.90 -0.06
C VAL A 200 -6.10 -2.41 -1.45
N PHE A 201 -5.54 -1.55 -2.28
CA PHE A 201 -5.15 -1.87 -3.64
C PHE A 201 -3.65 -1.64 -3.89
N ASP A 202 -3.02 -2.62 -4.55
CA ASP A 202 -1.63 -2.55 -5.00
C ASP A 202 -1.50 -3.12 -6.42
N PRO A 203 -1.37 -2.28 -7.46
CA PRO A 203 -1.25 -2.73 -8.85
C PRO A 203 0.13 -3.27 -9.22
N PHE A 204 1.09 -3.22 -8.30
CA PHE A 204 2.46 -3.73 -8.48
C PHE A 204 2.88 -4.54 -7.25
N MET A 205 2.08 -5.55 -6.88
CA MET A 205 2.20 -6.23 -5.59
C MET A 205 3.49 -7.02 -5.38
N GLY A 206 4.25 -7.32 -6.47
CA GLY A 206 5.52 -8.05 -6.40
C GLY A 206 5.41 -9.34 -5.60
N GLY A 207 6.20 -9.47 -4.54
CA GLY A 207 6.17 -10.61 -3.62
C GLY A 207 5.00 -10.62 -2.62
N GLY A 208 4.00 -9.72 -2.75
CA GLY A 208 2.75 -9.76 -1.98
C GLY A 208 2.80 -9.18 -0.57
N THR A 209 3.78 -8.34 -0.24
CA THR A 209 3.92 -7.77 1.10
C THR A 209 2.70 -6.97 1.54
N THR A 210 2.08 -6.20 0.62
CA THR A 210 0.85 -5.45 0.90
C THR A 210 -0.31 -6.39 1.26
N GLY A 211 -0.43 -7.54 0.58
CA GLY A 211 -1.44 -8.56 0.89
C GLY A 211 -1.22 -9.20 2.27
N ILE A 212 0.03 -9.47 2.65
CA ILE A 212 0.38 -9.97 4.00
C ILE A 212 -0.04 -8.96 5.08
N ALA A 213 0.30 -7.68 4.89
CA ALA A 213 -0.07 -6.62 5.81
C ALA A 213 -1.61 -6.48 5.94
N CYS A 214 -2.34 -6.58 4.83
CA CYS A 214 -3.80 -6.59 4.83
C CYS A 214 -4.37 -7.77 5.63
N LYS A 215 -3.79 -8.96 5.48
CA LYS A 215 -4.20 -10.16 6.20
C LYS A 215 -3.99 -10.02 7.71
N ASN A 216 -2.84 -9.48 8.13
CA ASN A 216 -2.54 -9.21 9.54
C ASN A 216 -3.52 -8.21 10.17
N LEU A 217 -3.99 -7.27 9.39
CA LEU A 217 -4.81 -6.14 9.85
C LEU A 217 -6.31 -6.29 9.56
N ASN A 218 -6.75 -7.43 9.06
CA ASN A 218 -8.15 -7.70 8.72
C ASN A 218 -8.71 -6.71 7.65
N ARG A 219 -7.91 -6.40 6.62
CA ARG A 219 -8.33 -5.61 5.45
C ARG A 219 -8.51 -6.50 4.23
N SER A 220 -9.44 -6.12 3.35
CA SER A 220 -9.56 -6.73 2.02
C SER A 220 -8.42 -6.25 1.13
N PHE A 221 -8.02 -7.08 0.16
CA PHE A 221 -6.90 -6.78 -0.71
C PHE A 221 -7.21 -7.08 -2.17
N VAL A 222 -6.83 -6.15 -3.04
CA VAL A 222 -6.79 -6.36 -4.49
C VAL A 222 -5.36 -6.10 -4.95
N GLY A 223 -4.70 -7.12 -5.48
CA GLY A 223 -3.31 -7.04 -5.95
C GLY A 223 -3.17 -7.48 -7.40
N ILE A 224 -2.30 -6.80 -8.15
CA ILE A 224 -1.97 -7.14 -9.53
C ILE A 224 -0.47 -7.38 -9.62
N GLU A 225 -0.07 -8.39 -10.37
CA GLU A 225 1.32 -8.69 -10.71
C GLU A 225 1.37 -9.29 -12.12
N MET A 226 2.25 -8.76 -12.94
CA MET A 226 2.40 -9.18 -14.33
C MET A 226 3.36 -10.36 -14.50
N ILE A 227 4.40 -10.41 -13.67
CA ILE A 227 5.44 -11.45 -13.75
C ILE A 227 4.93 -12.69 -13.04
N GLU A 228 4.81 -13.80 -13.78
CA GLU A 228 4.22 -15.05 -13.31
C GLU A 228 4.90 -15.61 -12.06
N THR A 229 6.22 -15.60 -12.01
CA THR A 229 7.00 -16.10 -10.86
C THR A 229 6.72 -15.30 -9.59
N ASN A 230 6.61 -13.97 -9.71
CA ASN A 230 6.26 -13.09 -8.60
C ASN A 230 4.81 -13.30 -8.17
N PHE A 231 3.89 -13.44 -9.13
CA PHE A 231 2.47 -13.70 -8.85
C PHE A 231 2.29 -15.01 -8.09
N ILE A 232 2.92 -16.11 -8.54
CA ILE A 232 2.86 -17.41 -7.85
C ILE A 232 3.42 -17.30 -6.43
N THR A 233 4.56 -16.63 -6.28
CA THR A 233 5.18 -16.38 -4.96
C THR A 233 4.26 -15.58 -4.05
N ALA A 234 3.71 -14.46 -4.52
CA ALA A 234 2.79 -13.62 -3.77
C ALA A 234 1.54 -14.39 -3.34
N LYS A 235 0.94 -15.12 -4.27
CA LYS A 235 -0.26 -15.94 -4.02
C LYS A 235 0.00 -16.97 -2.94
N SER A 236 1.03 -17.80 -3.11
CA SER A 236 1.39 -18.84 -2.13
C SER A 236 1.67 -18.24 -0.75
N ARG A 237 2.41 -17.13 -0.72
CA ARG A 237 2.76 -16.44 0.51
C ARG A 237 1.53 -15.88 1.25
N ILE A 238 0.61 -15.24 0.53
CA ILE A 238 -0.61 -14.68 1.12
C ILE A 238 -1.55 -15.80 1.58
N GLU A 239 -1.76 -16.84 0.78
CA GLU A 239 -2.65 -17.95 1.12
C GLU A 239 -2.19 -18.69 2.37
N ASN A 240 -0.88 -18.98 2.47
CA ASN A 240 -0.30 -19.75 3.57
C ASN A 240 0.06 -18.91 4.82
N HIS A 241 -0.11 -17.58 4.76
CA HIS A 241 0.23 -16.71 5.87
C HIS A 241 -0.77 -16.86 7.02
N CYS A 242 -0.26 -17.07 8.24
CA CYS A 242 -1.04 -16.98 9.47
C CYS A 242 -0.96 -15.54 10.00
N PRO A 243 -2.08 -14.82 10.17
CA PRO A 243 -2.06 -13.44 10.65
C PRO A 243 -1.32 -13.30 11.99
N GLN A 244 -0.46 -12.30 12.06
CA GLN A 244 0.24 -11.93 13.29
C GLN A 244 -0.43 -10.69 13.88
N ILE A 245 -0.95 -10.82 15.10
CA ILE A 245 -1.56 -9.68 15.80
C ILE A 245 -0.43 -8.77 16.29
N ARG A 246 -0.37 -7.57 15.73
CA ARG A 246 0.51 -6.50 16.21
C ARG A 246 -0.33 -5.37 16.78
N VAL A 247 0.07 -4.86 17.93
CA VAL A 247 -0.56 -3.67 18.53
C VAL A 247 0.21 -2.45 18.07
N PHE A 248 -0.45 -1.55 17.36
CA PHE A 248 0.11 -0.26 16.97
C PHE A 248 -0.31 0.80 18.00
N PRO A 249 0.67 1.54 18.57
CA PRO A 249 0.41 2.57 19.58
C PRO A 249 -0.33 3.81 19.04
#